data_834195c79fbd7dfa988ae76057b79015
#
_entry.id   834195c79fbd7dfa988ae76057b79015
#
_cell.length_a   1.000
_cell.length_b   1.000
_cell.length_c   1.000
_cell.angle_alpha   90.00
_cell.angle_beta   90.00
_cell.angle_gamma   90.00
#
_symmetry.space_group_name_H-M   'P 1'
#
loop_
_entity.id
_entity.type
_entity.pdbx_description
1 polymer ?
#
loop_
_entity_poly.entity_id
_entity_poly.type
_entity_poly.pdbx_seq_one_letter_code
_entity_poly.pdbx_strand_id
1 'polypeptide(L)'
;MAEIDVLIKAALLHDIGKMCLRADHSLGNHSNAGANFLKKYMDNSLEAEQVSRCLRLHHAKALKTAKLLADDFSYIVYEADNIAAAADRREREDEGVDRGFDAQSCLQSVFNIFGEQTSNPVSKYYLR
;
A
#
# COMPACT_ATOMS: atom_id res chain seq x y z
N MET A 1 -11.76 -20.31 4.69
CA MET A 1 -11.75 -19.03 5.44
C MET A 1 -10.35 -18.44 5.49
N ALA A 2 -9.32 -19.21 5.81
CA ALA A 2 -7.93 -18.68 5.88
C ALA A 2 -7.41 -17.99 4.61
N GLU A 3 -7.77 -18.46 3.42
CA GLU A 3 -7.32 -17.88 2.13
C GLU A 3 -7.91 -16.50 1.88
N ILE A 4 -9.17 -16.28 2.21
CA ILE A 4 -9.84 -15.00 2.08
C ILE A 4 -9.25 -13.98 3.07
N ASP A 5 -8.88 -14.42 4.26
CA ASP A 5 -8.26 -13.57 5.27
C ASP A 5 -6.89 -13.08 4.82
N VAL A 6 -6.10 -13.95 4.17
CA VAL A 6 -4.82 -13.57 3.54
C VAL A 6 -5.02 -12.50 2.47
N LEU A 7 -6.00 -12.68 1.57
CA LEU A 7 -6.28 -11.72 0.51
C LEU A 7 -6.73 -10.37 1.06
N ILE A 8 -7.63 -10.36 2.04
CA ILE A 8 -8.11 -9.13 2.69
C ILE A 8 -6.95 -8.40 3.34
N LYS A 9 -6.13 -9.09 4.13
CA LYS A 9 -4.97 -8.50 4.80
C LYS A 9 -3.95 -7.98 3.79
N ALA A 10 -3.66 -8.75 2.75
CA ALA A 10 -2.74 -8.34 1.70
C ALA A 10 -3.24 -7.10 0.95
N ALA A 11 -4.52 -7.07 0.57
CA ALA A 11 -5.12 -5.92 -0.11
C ALA A 11 -5.12 -4.65 0.76
N LEU A 12 -5.43 -4.78 2.06
CA LEU A 12 -5.41 -3.64 2.98
C LEU A 12 -4.00 -3.12 3.26
N LEU A 13 -3.00 -3.98 3.26
CA LEU A 13 -1.66 -3.66 3.72
C LEU A 13 -0.63 -3.51 2.59
N HIS A 14 -1.00 -3.77 1.32
CA HIS A 14 -0.03 -3.79 0.21
C HIS A 14 0.82 -2.52 0.13
N ASP A 15 0.25 -1.38 0.44
CA ASP A 15 0.87 -0.05 0.39
C ASP A 15 1.35 0.48 1.75
N ILE A 16 1.30 -0.30 2.84
CA ILE A 16 1.72 0.14 4.18
C ILE A 16 3.18 0.67 4.19
N GLY A 17 4.01 0.14 3.30
CA GLY A 17 5.38 0.59 3.14
C GLY A 17 5.54 2.03 2.67
N LYS A 18 4.51 2.63 2.07
CA LYS A 18 4.51 4.06 1.75
C LYS A 18 4.54 4.92 3.01
N MET A 19 3.88 4.47 4.08
CA MET A 19 3.98 5.11 5.40
C MET A 19 5.36 4.91 6.01
N CYS A 20 5.92 3.69 5.90
CA CYS A 20 7.27 3.40 6.38
C CYS A 20 8.32 4.30 5.71
N LEU A 21 8.22 4.51 4.39
CA LEU A 21 9.13 5.39 3.65
C LEU A 21 9.01 6.87 4.05
N ARG A 22 7.82 7.32 4.45
CA ARG A 22 7.67 8.68 4.99
C ARG A 22 8.35 8.84 6.34
N ALA A 23 8.37 7.79 7.15
CA ALA A 23 9.06 7.78 8.43
C ALA A 23 10.58 7.65 8.29
N ASP A 24 11.04 6.86 7.30
CA ASP A 24 12.46 6.62 7.04
C ASP A 24 12.72 6.43 5.53
N HIS A 25 13.22 7.48 4.90
CA HIS A 25 13.53 7.51 3.46
C HIS A 25 14.66 6.55 3.04
N SER A 26 15.43 6.01 4.00
CA SER A 26 16.51 5.05 3.71
C SER A 26 16.03 3.64 3.38
N LEU A 27 14.74 3.33 3.57
CA LEU A 27 14.18 1.97 3.43
C LEU A 27 14.06 1.46 1.98
N GLY A 28 14.45 2.26 0.99
CA GLY A 28 14.46 1.86 -0.42
C GLY A 28 13.08 1.92 -1.07
N ASN A 29 12.45 0.79 -1.38
CA ASN A 29 11.12 0.76 -1.98
C ASN A 29 10.04 0.36 -0.98
N HIS A 30 8.81 0.85 -1.21
CA HIS A 30 7.71 0.64 -0.27
C HIS A 30 7.26 -0.83 -0.16
N SER A 31 7.38 -1.62 -1.23
CA SER A 31 6.98 -3.04 -1.18
C SER A 31 7.83 -3.83 -0.18
N ASN A 32 9.14 -3.65 -0.23
CA ASN A 32 10.05 -4.28 0.72
C ASN A 32 9.93 -3.68 2.13
N ALA A 33 9.80 -2.35 2.22
CA ALA A 33 9.61 -1.68 3.50
C ALA A 33 8.35 -2.18 4.23
N GLY A 34 7.22 -2.31 3.50
CA GLY A 34 5.98 -2.86 4.03
C GLY A 34 6.09 -4.31 4.48
N ALA A 35 6.71 -5.17 3.65
CA ALA A 35 6.92 -6.57 4.00
C ALA A 35 7.83 -6.74 5.23
N ASN A 36 8.88 -5.92 5.35
CA ASN A 36 9.76 -5.95 6.51
C ASN A 36 9.07 -5.41 7.78
N PHE A 37 8.24 -4.39 7.63
CA PHE A 37 7.41 -3.88 8.72
C PHE A 37 6.49 -4.97 9.25
N LEU A 38 5.77 -5.69 8.37
CA LEU A 38 4.89 -6.78 8.79
C LEU A 38 5.62 -7.90 9.54
N LYS A 39 6.80 -8.30 9.08
CA LYS A 39 7.62 -9.31 9.76
C LYS A 39 7.95 -8.95 11.21
N LYS A 40 7.97 -7.67 11.53
CA LYS A 40 8.26 -7.18 12.88
C LYS A 40 7.03 -7.29 13.81
N TYR A 41 5.82 -7.24 13.26
CA TYR A 41 4.59 -7.12 14.04
C TYR A 41 3.63 -8.31 13.88
N MET A 42 3.81 -9.14 12.87
CA MET A 42 3.06 -10.38 12.70
C MET A 42 3.89 -11.57 13.22
N ASP A 43 3.21 -12.62 13.61
CA ASP A 43 3.84 -13.89 13.95
C ASP A 43 4.50 -14.55 12.70
N ASN A 44 5.23 -15.63 12.93
CA ASN A 44 5.87 -16.39 11.85
C ASN A 44 4.92 -17.48 11.30
N SER A 45 3.64 -17.16 11.13
CA SER A 45 2.67 -18.06 10.55
C SER A 45 2.80 -18.14 9.03
N LEU A 46 2.28 -19.20 8.44
CA LEU A 46 2.19 -19.34 6.99
C LEU A 46 1.35 -18.20 6.37
N GLU A 47 0.33 -17.77 7.08
CA GLU A 47 -0.51 -16.63 6.68
C GLU A 47 0.30 -15.34 6.58
N ALA A 48 1.09 -15.03 7.61
CA ALA A 48 1.95 -13.84 7.62
C ALA A 48 3.00 -13.87 6.48
N GLU A 49 3.53 -15.06 6.18
CA GLU A 49 4.44 -15.23 5.05
C GLU A 49 3.76 -14.96 3.71
N GLN A 50 2.54 -15.47 3.51
CA GLN A 50 1.76 -15.25 2.29
C GLN A 50 1.41 -13.77 2.12
N VAL A 51 0.94 -13.10 3.17
CA VAL A 51 0.66 -11.65 3.14
C VAL A 51 1.94 -10.87 2.80
N SER A 52 3.05 -11.16 3.47
CA SER A 52 4.34 -10.50 3.22
C SER A 52 4.82 -10.70 1.77
N ARG A 53 4.57 -11.86 1.17
CA ARG A 53 4.88 -12.16 -0.23
C ARG A 53 4.03 -11.28 -1.16
N CYS A 54 2.74 -11.18 -0.94
CA CYS A 54 1.86 -10.31 -1.71
C CYS A 54 2.34 -8.85 -1.69
N LEU A 55 2.75 -8.35 -0.52
CA LEU A 55 3.28 -6.98 -0.41
C LEU A 55 4.56 -6.76 -1.22
N ARG A 56 5.44 -7.75 -1.29
CA ARG A 56 6.67 -7.64 -2.09
C ARG A 56 6.42 -7.67 -3.58
N LEU A 57 5.38 -8.37 -4.01
CA LEU A 57 5.17 -8.74 -5.40
C LEU A 57 4.00 -8.02 -6.07
N HIS A 58 3.34 -7.06 -5.40
CA HIS A 58 2.19 -6.35 -5.95
C HIS A 58 2.51 -5.42 -7.14
N HIS A 59 3.76 -5.32 -7.58
CA HIS A 59 4.15 -4.57 -8.76
C HIS A 59 4.61 -5.45 -9.91
N ALA A 60 4.26 -5.07 -11.15
CA ALA A 60 4.53 -5.83 -12.38
C ALA A 60 5.99 -6.28 -12.52
N LYS A 61 6.96 -5.40 -12.19
CA LYS A 61 8.38 -5.72 -12.30
C LYS A 61 8.79 -6.86 -11.37
N ALA A 62 8.36 -6.80 -10.12
CA ALA A 62 8.66 -7.84 -9.12
C ALA A 62 7.94 -9.14 -9.46
N LEU A 63 6.67 -9.06 -9.83
CA LEU A 63 5.83 -10.19 -10.17
C LEU A 63 6.36 -10.98 -11.38
N LYS A 64 6.82 -10.29 -12.43
CA LYS A 64 7.39 -10.90 -13.64
C LYS A 64 8.68 -11.69 -13.38
N THR A 65 9.45 -11.28 -12.39
CA THR A 65 10.73 -11.96 -12.05
C THR A 65 10.56 -13.07 -11.03
N ALA A 66 9.44 -13.11 -10.33
CA ALA A 66 9.13 -14.12 -9.34
C ALA A 66 8.67 -15.42 -10.05
N LYS A 67 9.20 -16.54 -9.59
CA LYS A 67 8.74 -17.88 -10.05
C LYS A 67 7.61 -18.33 -9.13
N LEU A 68 6.38 -17.90 -9.42
CA LEU A 68 5.19 -18.21 -8.65
C LEU A 68 4.37 -19.32 -9.29
N LEU A 69 3.60 -20.02 -8.47
CA LEU A 69 2.54 -20.89 -8.94
C LEU A 69 1.40 -20.04 -9.53
N ALA A 70 0.63 -20.62 -10.46
CA ALA A 70 -0.43 -19.90 -11.16
C ALA A 70 -1.57 -19.40 -10.24
N ASP A 71 -1.73 -20.01 -9.08
CA ASP A 71 -2.74 -19.73 -8.05
C ASP A 71 -2.20 -18.83 -6.91
N ASP A 72 -1.00 -18.26 -7.05
CA ASP A 72 -0.45 -17.38 -6.01
C ASP A 72 -1.27 -16.08 -5.86
N PHE A 73 -1.61 -15.76 -4.63
CA PHE A 73 -2.44 -14.59 -4.28
C PHE A 73 -1.83 -13.24 -4.70
N SER A 74 -0.54 -13.18 -4.94
CA SER A 74 0.13 -11.98 -5.43
C SER A 74 -0.42 -11.50 -6.78
N TYR A 75 -0.90 -12.42 -7.63
CA TYR A 75 -1.57 -12.05 -8.90
C TYR A 75 -2.88 -11.32 -8.66
N ILE A 76 -3.67 -11.79 -7.70
CA ILE A 76 -4.97 -11.18 -7.35
C ILE A 76 -4.77 -9.78 -6.76
N VAL A 77 -3.81 -9.63 -5.85
CA VAL A 77 -3.49 -8.35 -5.23
C VAL A 77 -2.99 -7.34 -6.28
N TYR A 78 -2.11 -7.79 -7.19
CA TYR A 78 -1.62 -6.98 -8.30
C TYR A 78 -2.75 -6.49 -9.22
N GLU A 79 -3.64 -7.37 -9.64
CA GLU A 79 -4.76 -6.99 -10.50
C GLU A 79 -5.75 -6.06 -9.79
N ALA A 80 -6.07 -6.33 -8.53
CA ALA A 80 -6.94 -5.49 -7.73
C ALA A 80 -6.39 -4.06 -7.58
N ASP A 81 -5.09 -3.93 -7.30
CA ASP A 81 -4.41 -2.63 -7.21
C ASP A 81 -4.46 -1.88 -8.56
N ASN A 82 -4.20 -2.57 -9.68
CA ASN A 82 -4.28 -1.96 -11.01
C ASN A 82 -5.69 -1.48 -11.35
N ILE A 83 -6.72 -2.25 -11.02
CA ILE A 83 -8.12 -1.86 -11.25
C ILE A 83 -8.47 -0.62 -10.41
N ALA A 84 -8.12 -0.62 -9.13
CA ALA A 84 -8.35 0.52 -8.24
C ALA A 84 -7.59 1.77 -8.72
N ALA A 85 -6.32 1.63 -9.06
CA ALA A 85 -5.51 2.73 -9.58
C ALA A 85 -6.00 3.26 -10.94
N ALA A 86 -6.58 2.41 -11.79
CA ALA A 86 -7.15 2.85 -13.06
C ALA A 86 -8.45 3.64 -12.87
N ALA A 87 -9.28 3.28 -11.89
CA ALA A 87 -10.47 4.04 -11.52
C ALA A 87 -10.08 5.43 -10.96
N ASP A 88 -9.15 5.45 -10.01
CA ASP A 88 -8.65 6.68 -9.40
C ASP A 88 -7.98 7.64 -10.42
N ARG A 89 -7.25 7.11 -11.40
CA ARG A 89 -6.67 7.93 -12.48
C ARG A 89 -7.72 8.60 -13.35
N ARG A 90 -8.82 7.91 -13.69
CA ARG A 90 -9.91 8.49 -14.48
C ARG A 90 -10.57 9.67 -13.77
N GLU A 91 -10.83 9.53 -12.48
CA GLU A 91 -11.38 10.62 -11.68
C GLU A 91 -10.44 11.82 -11.61
N ARG A 92 -9.12 11.57 -11.50
CA ARG A 92 -8.11 12.64 -11.41
C ARG A 92 -7.82 13.32 -12.74
N GLU A 93 -7.93 12.63 -13.87
CA GLU A 93 -7.82 13.24 -15.21
C GLU A 93 -8.91 14.28 -15.42
N ASP A 94 -10.12 14.04 -14.93
CA ASP A 94 -11.23 14.99 -14.94
C ASP A 94 -10.95 16.22 -14.06
N GLU A 95 -10.17 16.08 -13.00
CA GLU A 95 -9.76 17.17 -12.09
C GLU A 95 -8.46 17.89 -12.51
N GLY A 96 -7.73 17.38 -13.50
CA GLY A 96 -6.47 17.95 -13.99
C GLY A 96 -5.29 17.84 -13.02
N VAL A 97 -5.35 16.89 -12.08
CA VAL A 97 -4.31 16.71 -11.04
C VAL A 97 -3.61 15.37 -11.20
N ASP A 98 -2.44 15.36 -11.82
CA ASP A 98 -1.53 14.21 -11.81
C ASP A 98 -0.51 14.35 -10.65
N ARG A 99 -0.79 13.71 -9.53
CA ARG A 99 0.16 13.59 -8.41
C ARG A 99 0.36 12.13 -8.07
N GLY A 100 1.50 11.58 -8.50
CA GLY A 100 1.99 10.29 -8.03
C GLY A 100 2.27 10.29 -6.52
N PHE A 101 2.67 9.14 -5.98
CA PHE A 101 3.09 9.03 -4.58
C PHE A 101 4.31 9.94 -4.31
N ASP A 102 4.16 10.85 -3.37
CA ASP A 102 5.23 11.71 -2.88
C ASP A 102 5.55 11.37 -1.41
N ALA A 103 6.76 10.86 -1.19
CA ALA A 103 7.24 10.51 0.14
C ALA A 103 7.53 11.73 1.02
N GLN A 104 7.72 12.90 0.41
CA GLN A 104 8.01 14.16 1.12
C GLN A 104 6.75 14.87 1.60
N SER A 105 5.59 14.55 1.02
CA SER A 105 4.33 15.14 1.43
C SER A 105 3.88 14.62 2.79
N CYS A 106 3.45 15.54 3.65
CA CYS A 106 2.87 15.22 4.94
C CYS A 106 1.54 14.46 4.75
N LEU A 107 1.29 13.48 5.61
CA LEU A 107 -0.02 12.86 5.71
C LEU A 107 -1.03 13.83 6.32
N GLN A 108 -2.22 13.86 5.74
CA GLN A 108 -3.36 14.57 6.32
C GLN A 108 -4.29 13.58 7.01
N SER A 109 -4.96 14.02 8.07
CA SER A 109 -5.96 13.20 8.71
C SER A 109 -7.15 12.96 7.79
N VAL A 110 -7.61 11.73 7.68
CA VAL A 110 -8.85 11.38 6.97
C VAL A 110 -10.06 12.13 7.55
N PHE A 111 -10.02 12.50 8.82
CA PHE A 111 -11.08 13.29 9.47
C PHE A 111 -11.18 14.73 8.97
N ASN A 112 -10.15 15.26 8.29
CA ASN A 112 -10.23 16.56 7.64
C ASN A 112 -11.23 16.58 6.47
N ILE A 113 -11.58 15.43 5.92
CA ILE A 113 -12.58 15.28 4.84
C ILE A 113 -14.01 15.41 5.39
N PHE A 114 -14.20 15.03 6.66
CA PHE A 114 -15.51 15.03 7.31
C PHE A 114 -15.80 16.29 8.14
N GLY A 115 -14.80 17.14 8.32
CA GLY A 115 -14.96 18.45 8.98
C GLY A 115 -15.46 19.48 8.00
N GLU A 116 -16.37 20.36 8.42
CA GLU A 116 -16.68 21.58 7.68
C GLU A 116 -15.38 22.31 7.37
N GLN A 117 -15.29 22.92 6.19
CA GLN A 117 -14.15 23.70 5.73
C GLN A 117 -13.76 24.78 6.75
N THR A 118 -13.04 24.39 7.75
CA THR A 118 -12.37 25.37 8.60
C THR A 118 -11.12 25.83 7.86
N SER A 119 -10.98 27.11 7.71
CA SER A 119 -9.87 27.81 7.07
C SER A 119 -8.48 27.55 7.69
N ASN A 120 -8.40 26.64 8.62
CA ASN A 120 -7.16 26.17 9.23
C ASN A 120 -6.93 24.70 8.84
N PRO A 121 -5.88 24.37 8.05
CA PRO A 121 -5.49 23.00 7.82
C PRO A 121 -4.96 22.43 9.15
N VAL A 122 -5.86 21.79 9.88
CA VAL A 122 -5.53 21.22 11.18
C VAL A 122 -4.67 19.98 10.97
N SER A 123 -3.53 19.99 11.59
CA SER A 123 -2.64 18.88 11.88
C SER A 123 -2.16 18.07 10.67
N LYS A 124 -1.03 18.49 10.14
CA LYS A 124 -0.14 17.63 9.36
C LYS A 124 0.53 16.65 10.32
N TYR A 125 0.40 15.36 10.04
CA TYR A 125 1.09 14.32 10.81
C TYR A 125 2.41 13.98 10.14
N TYR A 126 3.48 14.07 10.92
CA TYR A 126 4.78 13.51 10.56
C TYR A 126 4.95 12.20 11.32
N LEU A 127 5.23 11.12 10.61
CA LEU A 127 5.67 9.89 11.26
C LEU A 127 7.09 10.12 11.79
N ARG A 128 7.28 9.97 13.08
CA ARG A 128 8.59 9.99 13.75
C ARG A 128 9.06 8.57 14.01
#